data_7e635ebd4d59d0cb69c68a5958c07a95
#
_entry.id   7e635ebd4d59d0cb69c68a5958c07a95
#
_cell.length_a   1.000
_cell.length_b   1.000
_cell.length_c   1.000
_cell.angle_alpha   90.00
_cell.angle_beta   90.00
_cell.angle_gamma   90.00
#
_symmetry.space_group_name_H-M   'P 1'
#
loop_
_entity.id
_entity.type
_entity.pdbx_description
1 polymer ?
#
loop_
_entity_poly.entity_id
_entity_poly.type
_entity_poly.pdbx_seq_one_letter_code
_entity_poly.pdbx_strand_id
1 'polypeptide(L)'
;MDSIKNRIMKEYEDLQKHKEENTVTVWMVDNNIRHWKGKIKGPIDTCYQGGIFVIDILIPDEYPFKPPKMKFDTKIWHPNISSVTGAICLDILKNEWTPALTIRTALISLQALMCEPVPDDPQDAVVAKQYMSDIKLFNETAKHWVEEYANPERNFQKKIKELTDMGFTEQQARDALEKNNEDVEKAINYLVGA
;
A
#
# COMPACT_ATOMS: atom_id res chain seq x y z
N MET A 1 20.99 -20.25 2.62
CA MET A 1 19.90 -19.63 3.42
C MET A 1 20.27 -18.23 3.92
N ASP A 2 21.50 -18.01 4.39
CA ASP A 2 21.93 -16.72 4.93
C ASP A 2 22.00 -15.57 3.89
N SER A 3 22.38 -15.85 2.63
CA SER A 3 22.55 -14.80 1.60
C SER A 3 21.23 -14.14 1.20
N ILE A 4 20.13 -14.90 1.12
CA ILE A 4 18.80 -14.36 0.77
C ILE A 4 18.26 -13.51 1.94
N LYS A 5 18.39 -14.02 3.17
CA LYS A 5 18.01 -13.26 4.37
C LYS A 5 18.79 -11.94 4.46
N ASN A 6 20.10 -11.99 4.23
CA ASN A 6 20.95 -10.80 4.25
C ASN A 6 20.54 -9.80 3.17
N ARG A 7 20.20 -10.27 1.97
CA ARG A 7 19.68 -9.39 0.92
C ARG A 7 18.36 -8.71 1.32
N ILE A 8 17.37 -9.47 1.80
CA ILE A 8 16.08 -8.94 2.24
C ILE A 8 16.27 -7.88 3.33
N MET A 9 17.11 -8.18 4.34
CA MET A 9 17.40 -7.25 5.42
C MET A 9 18.09 -5.99 4.95
N LYS A 10 19.05 -6.10 4.01
CA LYS A 10 19.73 -4.95 3.42
C LYS A 10 18.77 -4.04 2.65
N GLU A 11 17.84 -4.62 1.87
CA GLU A 11 16.81 -3.85 1.18
C GLU A 11 15.86 -3.15 2.16
N TYR A 12 15.50 -3.82 3.26
CA TYR A 12 14.70 -3.22 4.32
C TYR A 12 15.41 -2.03 4.98
N GLU A 13 16.66 -2.21 5.38
CA GLU A 13 17.50 -1.17 5.98
C GLU A 13 17.67 0.03 5.05
N ASP A 14 17.87 -0.22 3.74
CA ASP A 14 17.98 0.84 2.73
C ASP A 14 16.69 1.67 2.62
N LEU A 15 15.54 1.02 2.64
CA LEU A 15 14.24 1.71 2.65
C LEU A 15 14.00 2.49 3.97
N GLN A 16 14.52 2.02 5.11
CA GLN A 16 14.39 2.74 6.39
C GLN A 16 15.27 3.99 6.48
N LYS A 17 16.48 3.98 5.87
CA LYS A 17 17.42 5.12 5.90
C LYS A 17 16.84 6.39 5.26
N HIS A 18 15.95 6.25 4.29
CA HIS A 18 15.38 7.35 3.52
C HIS A 18 13.90 7.59 3.81
N LYS A 19 13.43 7.15 4.99
CA LYS A 19 11.99 7.15 5.34
C LYS A 19 11.36 8.55 5.30
N GLU A 20 12.07 9.58 5.70
CA GLU A 20 11.55 10.96 5.78
C GLU A 20 11.49 11.66 4.42
N GLU A 21 12.38 11.31 3.51
CA GLU A 21 12.47 11.90 2.16
C GLU A 21 11.60 11.16 1.13
N ASN A 22 11.15 9.94 1.46
CA ASN A 22 10.51 9.05 0.51
C ASN A 22 8.99 9.20 0.47
N THR A 23 8.45 9.19 -0.75
CA THR A 23 7.02 8.99 -1.01
C THR A 23 6.57 7.55 -0.73
N VAL A 24 7.53 6.66 -0.44
CA VAL A 24 7.35 5.23 -0.17
C VAL A 24 8.00 4.87 1.15
N THR A 25 7.28 4.20 2.04
CA THR A 25 7.80 3.66 3.30
C THR A 25 7.36 2.21 3.47
N VAL A 26 8.13 1.40 4.23
CA VAL A 26 7.81 0.00 4.50
C VAL A 26 7.97 -0.35 5.97
N TRP A 27 7.24 -1.38 6.42
CA TRP A 27 7.44 -2.01 7.74
C TRP A 27 7.17 -3.51 7.64
N MET A 28 7.80 -4.28 8.52
CA MET A 28 7.56 -5.71 8.64
C MET A 28 6.27 -5.98 9.41
N VAL A 29 5.49 -6.96 8.96
CA VAL A 29 4.33 -7.48 9.68
C VAL A 29 4.83 -8.52 10.67
N ASP A 30 4.53 -8.33 11.96
CA ASP A 30 4.88 -9.25 13.06
C ASP A 30 6.36 -9.71 13.09
N ASN A 31 7.26 -8.78 12.75
CA ASN A 31 8.70 -9.05 12.59
C ASN A 31 9.03 -10.15 11.57
N ASN A 32 8.10 -10.48 10.68
CA ASN A 32 8.33 -11.43 9.60
C ASN A 32 9.12 -10.77 8.46
N ILE A 33 10.36 -11.20 8.28
CA ILE A 33 11.26 -10.68 7.24
C ILE A 33 10.74 -10.87 5.80
N ARG A 34 9.77 -11.76 5.60
CA ARG A 34 9.18 -12.07 4.29
C ARG A 34 7.78 -11.50 4.09
N HIS A 35 7.23 -10.82 5.10
CA HIS A 35 5.93 -10.17 5.00
C HIS A 35 6.05 -8.70 5.41
N TRP A 36 5.91 -7.82 4.43
CA TRP A 36 5.97 -6.37 4.66
C TRP A 36 4.68 -5.71 4.23
N LYS A 37 4.46 -4.53 4.78
CA LYS A 37 3.52 -3.54 4.25
C LYS A 37 4.32 -2.36 3.71
N GLY A 38 3.90 -1.86 2.56
CA GLY A 38 4.39 -0.61 1.99
C GLY A 38 3.32 0.47 2.05
N LYS A 39 3.72 1.72 2.29
CA LYS A 39 2.86 2.90 2.08
C LYS A 39 3.37 3.66 0.86
N ILE A 40 2.48 4.00 -0.07
CA ILE A 40 2.73 4.90 -1.21
C ILE A 40 1.86 6.13 -1.03
N LYS A 41 2.47 7.31 -1.09
CA LYS A 41 1.72 8.57 -1.18
C LYS A 41 1.19 8.72 -2.60
N GLY A 42 -0.07 9.07 -2.74
CA GLY A 42 -0.67 9.38 -4.03
C GLY A 42 0.11 10.49 -4.73
N PRO A 43 0.54 10.29 -5.99
CA PRO A 43 1.38 11.24 -6.71
C PRO A 43 0.70 12.61 -6.86
N ILE A 44 1.51 13.66 -6.76
CA ILE A 44 1.06 15.05 -6.97
C ILE A 44 0.57 15.20 -8.41
N ASP A 45 -0.39 16.07 -8.64
CA ASP A 45 -1.02 16.35 -9.94
C ASP A 45 -1.77 15.15 -10.56
N THR A 46 -2.10 14.14 -9.75
CA THR A 46 -2.96 13.02 -10.15
C THR A 46 -4.29 13.03 -9.38
N CYS A 47 -5.25 12.22 -9.85
CA CYS A 47 -6.50 11.97 -9.11
C CYS A 47 -6.28 11.24 -7.78
N TYR A 48 -5.07 10.76 -7.49
CA TYR A 48 -4.67 10.05 -6.27
C TYR A 48 -4.00 10.94 -5.23
N GLN A 49 -3.75 12.20 -5.56
CA GLN A 49 -3.09 13.16 -4.66
C GLN A 49 -3.80 13.25 -3.30
N GLY A 50 -3.01 13.28 -2.23
CA GLY A 50 -3.51 13.33 -0.85
C GLY A 50 -3.86 11.97 -0.25
N GLY A 51 -4.00 10.92 -1.07
CA GLY A 51 -4.23 9.56 -0.59
C GLY A 51 -2.96 8.89 -0.06
N ILE A 52 -3.17 7.96 0.87
CA ILE A 52 -2.15 7.03 1.37
C ILE A 52 -2.60 5.61 1.03
N PHE A 53 -1.80 4.91 0.24
CA PHE A 53 -2.10 3.57 -0.26
C PHE A 53 -1.19 2.54 0.41
N VAL A 54 -1.78 1.53 1.03
CA VAL A 54 -1.08 0.43 1.65
C VAL A 54 -0.99 -0.74 0.67
N ILE A 55 0.21 -1.28 0.54
CA ILE A 55 0.54 -2.43 -0.31
C ILE A 55 0.95 -3.59 0.57
N ASP A 56 0.34 -4.74 0.39
CA ASP A 56 0.77 -6.01 0.97
C ASP A 56 1.90 -6.61 0.13
N ILE A 57 3.01 -7.00 0.76
CA ILE A 57 4.23 -7.46 0.09
C ILE A 57 4.66 -8.78 0.71
N LEU A 58 4.52 -9.86 -0.07
CA LEU A 58 5.00 -11.19 0.32
C LEU A 58 6.22 -11.56 -0.50
N ILE A 59 7.34 -11.84 0.19
CA ILE A 59 8.62 -12.18 -0.42
C ILE A 59 8.72 -13.71 -0.53
N PRO A 60 8.69 -14.28 -1.75
CA PRO A 60 8.72 -15.73 -1.94
C PRO A 60 10.09 -16.33 -1.57
N ASP A 61 10.13 -17.65 -1.38
CA ASP A 61 11.38 -18.35 -1.06
C ASP A 61 12.43 -18.25 -2.17
N GLU A 62 11.98 -18.15 -3.41
CA GLU A 62 12.84 -18.02 -4.59
C GLU A 62 13.30 -16.58 -4.86
N TYR A 63 12.96 -15.62 -3.98
CA TYR A 63 13.48 -14.25 -4.09
C TYR A 63 15.01 -14.23 -3.99
N PRO A 64 15.76 -13.49 -4.82
CA PRO A 64 15.31 -12.50 -5.81
C PRO A 64 15.09 -13.05 -7.22
N PHE A 65 15.11 -14.36 -7.45
CA PHE A 65 14.91 -14.95 -8.77
C PHE A 65 13.44 -14.88 -9.21
N LYS A 66 12.51 -14.85 -8.24
CA LYS A 66 11.09 -14.53 -8.45
C LYS A 66 10.75 -13.18 -7.84
N PRO A 67 9.82 -12.42 -8.43
CA PRO A 67 9.38 -11.14 -7.89
C PRO A 67 8.67 -11.30 -6.54
N PRO A 68 8.61 -10.22 -5.73
CA PRO A 68 7.71 -10.17 -4.59
C PRO A 68 6.26 -10.22 -5.09
N LYS A 69 5.37 -10.86 -4.33
CA LYS A 69 3.93 -10.80 -4.57
C LYS A 69 3.40 -9.54 -3.90
N MET A 70 2.83 -8.65 -4.71
CA MET A 70 2.30 -7.37 -4.22
C MET A 70 0.82 -7.23 -4.59
N LYS A 71 0.04 -6.65 -3.68
CA LYS A 71 -1.34 -6.25 -3.92
C LYS A 71 -1.67 -5.00 -3.11
N PHE A 72 -2.60 -4.20 -3.59
CA PHE A 72 -3.15 -3.10 -2.81
C PHE A 72 -4.08 -3.64 -1.71
N ASP A 73 -3.85 -3.25 -0.47
CA ASP A 73 -4.82 -3.41 0.62
C ASP A 73 -5.80 -2.25 0.61
N THR A 74 -5.31 -1.04 0.33
CA THR A 74 -6.16 0.13 0.16
C THR A 74 -6.87 0.04 -1.18
N LYS A 75 -8.20 0.12 -1.18
CA LYS A 75 -8.97 0.16 -2.43
C LYS A 75 -8.59 1.37 -3.27
N ILE A 76 -8.44 1.15 -4.58
CA ILE A 76 -8.06 2.17 -5.55
C ILE A 76 -8.87 1.98 -6.83
N TRP A 77 -9.24 3.09 -7.47
CA TRP A 77 -9.90 3.09 -8.78
C TRP A 77 -8.85 3.33 -9.86
N HIS A 78 -8.29 2.24 -10.45
CA HIS A 78 -7.16 2.30 -11.39
C HIS A 78 -7.25 1.20 -12.45
N PRO A 79 -7.01 1.46 -13.75
CA PRO A 79 -7.11 0.46 -14.82
C PRO A 79 -6.27 -0.81 -14.60
N ASN A 80 -5.06 -0.66 -14.04
CA ASN A 80 -4.12 -1.76 -13.87
C ASN A 80 -4.14 -2.39 -12.47
N ILE A 81 -5.12 -2.03 -11.63
CA ILE A 81 -5.27 -2.55 -10.29
C ILE A 81 -6.72 -2.97 -10.09
N SER A 82 -6.95 -4.21 -9.67
CA SER A 82 -8.30 -4.71 -9.40
C SER A 82 -8.95 -3.92 -8.27
N SER A 83 -10.08 -3.28 -8.55
CA SER A 83 -10.89 -2.56 -7.57
C SER A 83 -11.49 -3.47 -6.49
N VAL A 84 -11.54 -4.79 -6.76
CA VAL A 84 -12.11 -5.80 -5.85
C VAL A 84 -11.03 -6.44 -4.98
N THR A 85 -9.90 -6.86 -5.59
CA THR A 85 -8.88 -7.71 -4.94
C THR A 85 -7.58 -6.99 -4.64
N GLY A 86 -7.34 -5.82 -5.24
CA GLY A 86 -6.07 -5.10 -5.17
C GLY A 86 -4.95 -5.72 -6.01
N ALA A 87 -5.24 -6.78 -6.79
CA ALA A 87 -4.25 -7.41 -7.67
C ALA A 87 -3.73 -6.41 -8.70
N ILE A 88 -2.42 -6.49 -9.01
CA ILE A 88 -1.70 -5.51 -9.82
C ILE A 88 -1.29 -6.15 -11.15
N CYS A 89 -1.57 -5.47 -12.27
CA CYS A 89 -0.95 -5.76 -13.55
C CYS A 89 0.23 -4.81 -13.75
N LEU A 90 1.44 -5.30 -13.51
CA LEU A 90 2.70 -4.58 -13.71
C LEU A 90 3.75 -5.60 -14.19
N ASP A 91 4.41 -5.31 -15.30
CA ASP A 91 5.34 -6.19 -16.00
C ASP A 91 6.55 -6.59 -15.15
N ILE A 92 7.14 -5.66 -14.40
CA ILE A 92 8.26 -5.95 -13.49
C ILE A 92 7.89 -6.86 -12.32
N LEU A 93 6.61 -7.01 -11.99
CA LEU A 93 6.13 -7.98 -11.00
C LEU A 93 5.81 -9.34 -11.63
N LYS A 94 6.05 -9.50 -12.93
CA LYS A 94 5.80 -10.69 -13.73
C LYS A 94 7.06 -11.06 -14.55
N ASN A 95 6.98 -10.89 -15.86
CA ASN A 95 7.96 -11.40 -16.84
C ASN A 95 9.23 -10.53 -16.92
N GLU A 96 9.13 -9.23 -16.62
CA GLU A 96 10.26 -8.28 -16.67
C GLU A 96 11.03 -8.19 -15.33
N TRP A 97 10.69 -9.03 -14.36
CA TRP A 97 11.46 -9.12 -13.12
C TRP A 97 12.84 -9.70 -13.36
N THR A 98 13.84 -9.06 -12.79
CA THR A 98 15.22 -9.58 -12.74
C THR A 98 15.77 -9.51 -11.32
N PRO A 99 16.76 -10.34 -10.94
CA PRO A 99 17.37 -10.27 -9.61
C PRO A 99 18.11 -8.96 -9.29
N ALA A 100 18.33 -8.10 -10.28
CA ALA A 100 18.91 -6.77 -10.08
C ALA A 100 17.89 -5.77 -9.53
N LEU A 101 16.59 -6.03 -9.71
CA LEU A 101 15.52 -5.21 -9.16
C LEU A 101 15.36 -5.46 -7.66
N THR A 102 14.77 -4.49 -6.97
CA THR A 102 14.55 -4.49 -5.53
C THR A 102 13.08 -4.21 -5.20
N ILE A 103 12.68 -4.45 -3.96
CA ILE A 103 11.33 -4.07 -3.47
C ILE A 103 11.12 -2.56 -3.61
N ARG A 104 12.17 -1.75 -3.37
CA ARG A 104 12.13 -0.29 -3.60
C ARG A 104 11.81 0.04 -5.06
N THR A 105 12.50 -0.59 -6.01
CA THR A 105 12.25 -0.39 -7.45
C THR A 105 10.81 -0.74 -7.80
N ALA A 106 10.28 -1.85 -7.28
CA ALA A 106 8.90 -2.27 -7.52
C ALA A 106 7.89 -1.24 -6.99
N LEU A 107 8.10 -0.71 -5.78
CA LEU A 107 7.22 0.31 -5.19
C LEU A 107 7.28 1.64 -5.95
N ILE A 108 8.46 2.06 -6.42
CA ILE A 108 8.61 3.25 -7.26
C ILE A 108 7.90 3.05 -8.61
N SER A 109 8.00 1.86 -9.21
CA SER A 109 7.29 1.54 -10.45
C SER A 109 5.77 1.50 -10.27
N LEU A 110 5.28 1.06 -9.11
CA LEU A 110 3.86 1.18 -8.76
C LEU A 110 3.42 2.65 -8.67
N GLN A 111 4.25 3.52 -8.09
CA GLN A 111 3.97 4.94 -8.05
C GLN A 111 3.95 5.57 -9.45
N ALA A 112 4.87 5.17 -10.33
CA ALA A 112 4.87 5.59 -11.72
C ALA A 112 3.62 5.10 -12.47
N LEU A 113 3.18 3.86 -12.25
CA LEU A 113 1.94 3.33 -12.81
C LEU A 113 0.71 4.12 -12.37
N MET A 114 0.70 4.65 -11.15
CA MET A 114 -0.38 5.55 -10.69
C MET A 114 -0.40 6.88 -11.45
N CYS A 115 0.75 7.36 -11.95
CA CYS A 115 0.83 8.57 -12.77
C CYS A 115 0.40 8.30 -14.22
N GLU A 116 0.81 7.15 -14.76
CA GLU A 116 0.65 6.77 -16.17
C GLU A 116 0.01 5.39 -16.29
N PRO A 117 -1.34 5.30 -16.22
CA PRO A 117 -2.04 4.04 -16.42
C PRO A 117 -1.84 3.47 -17.83
N VAL A 118 -1.85 2.13 -17.94
CA VAL A 118 -1.76 1.38 -19.21
C VAL A 118 -3.13 0.72 -19.49
N PRO A 119 -4.10 1.45 -20.02
CA PRO A 119 -5.49 0.96 -20.16
C PRO A 119 -5.66 -0.14 -21.21
N ASP A 120 -4.69 -0.31 -22.11
CA ASP A 120 -4.71 -1.35 -23.15
C ASP A 120 -4.33 -2.75 -22.58
N ASP A 121 -3.68 -2.82 -21.42
CA ASP A 121 -3.42 -4.07 -20.67
C ASP A 121 -4.01 -3.97 -19.25
N PRO A 122 -5.35 -4.00 -19.12
CA PRO A 122 -6.01 -3.70 -17.87
C PRO A 122 -6.03 -4.90 -16.92
N GLN A 123 -5.94 -4.62 -15.61
CA GLN A 123 -6.30 -5.54 -14.54
C GLN A 123 -7.80 -5.42 -14.20
N ASP A 124 -8.40 -4.27 -14.44
CA ASP A 124 -9.81 -3.97 -14.21
C ASP A 124 -10.44 -3.37 -15.47
N ALA A 125 -11.19 -4.21 -16.21
CA ALA A 125 -11.79 -3.82 -17.47
C ALA A 125 -12.86 -2.72 -17.35
N VAL A 126 -13.57 -2.67 -16.21
CA VAL A 126 -14.60 -1.65 -15.96
C VAL A 126 -13.93 -0.29 -15.79
N VAL A 127 -12.88 -0.25 -14.98
CA VAL A 127 -12.10 0.97 -14.72
C VAL A 127 -11.41 1.45 -16.00
N ALA A 128 -10.77 0.53 -16.74
CA ALA A 128 -10.11 0.87 -18.00
C ALA A 128 -11.07 1.42 -19.04
N LYS A 129 -12.27 0.83 -19.16
CA LYS A 129 -13.31 1.33 -20.06
C LYS A 129 -13.71 2.76 -19.68
N GLN A 130 -13.94 3.05 -18.40
CA GLN A 130 -14.26 4.40 -17.94
C GLN A 130 -13.12 5.37 -18.24
N TYR A 131 -11.87 4.98 -17.95
CA TYR A 131 -10.67 5.78 -18.22
C TYR A 131 -10.57 6.19 -19.69
N MET A 132 -10.82 5.26 -20.63
CA MET A 132 -10.75 5.52 -22.08
C MET A 132 -11.96 6.28 -22.61
N SER A 133 -13.16 6.09 -22.07
CA SER A 133 -14.39 6.67 -22.60
C SER A 133 -14.78 8.00 -21.97
N ASP A 134 -14.44 8.21 -20.68
CA ASP A 134 -14.77 9.43 -19.93
C ASP A 134 -13.73 9.68 -18.84
N ILE A 135 -12.64 10.33 -19.22
CA ILE A 135 -11.52 10.64 -18.29
C ILE A 135 -11.96 11.57 -17.15
N LYS A 136 -12.98 12.43 -17.38
CA LYS A 136 -13.48 13.32 -16.34
C LYS A 136 -14.20 12.52 -15.26
N LEU A 137 -15.13 11.65 -15.65
CA LEU A 137 -15.84 10.77 -14.73
C LEU A 137 -14.90 9.82 -14.02
N PHE A 138 -13.89 9.29 -14.73
CA PHE A 138 -12.82 8.48 -14.11
C PHE A 138 -12.11 9.25 -12.99
N ASN A 139 -11.66 10.48 -13.26
CA ASN A 139 -10.96 11.29 -12.26
C ASN A 139 -11.85 11.63 -11.06
N GLU A 140 -13.11 11.93 -11.27
CA GLU A 140 -14.09 12.19 -10.21
C GLU A 140 -14.30 10.93 -9.34
N THR A 141 -14.46 9.77 -9.99
CA THR A 141 -14.61 8.49 -9.31
C THR A 141 -13.36 8.13 -8.51
N ALA A 142 -12.17 8.27 -9.11
CA ALA A 142 -10.91 7.98 -8.45
C ALA A 142 -10.68 8.90 -7.23
N LYS A 143 -10.96 10.19 -7.33
CA LYS A 143 -10.91 11.14 -6.21
C LYS A 143 -11.89 10.76 -5.09
N HIS A 144 -13.10 10.36 -5.45
CA HIS A 144 -14.07 9.87 -4.47
C HIS A 144 -13.55 8.63 -3.72
N TRP A 145 -12.89 7.70 -4.44
CA TRP A 145 -12.28 6.54 -3.82
C TRP A 145 -11.09 6.89 -2.92
N VAL A 146 -10.30 7.90 -3.28
CA VAL A 146 -9.24 8.43 -2.40
C VAL A 146 -9.83 8.93 -1.09
N GLU A 147 -10.87 9.76 -1.15
CA GLU A 147 -11.55 10.28 0.05
C GLU A 147 -12.16 9.17 0.91
N GLU A 148 -12.73 8.14 0.27
CA GLU A 148 -13.40 7.07 1.01
C GLU A 148 -12.44 6.05 1.63
N TYR A 149 -11.35 5.69 0.91
CA TYR A 149 -10.50 4.55 1.27
C TYR A 149 -9.05 4.91 1.58
N ALA A 150 -8.54 6.00 1.03
CA ALA A 150 -7.12 6.37 1.11
C ALA A 150 -6.85 7.67 1.89
N ASN A 151 -7.89 8.39 2.31
CA ASN A 151 -7.73 9.60 3.12
C ASN A 151 -7.22 9.22 4.53
N PRO A 152 -6.01 9.67 4.94
CA PRO A 152 -5.41 9.25 6.21
C PRO A 152 -6.21 9.71 7.43
N GLU A 153 -6.70 10.94 7.42
CA GLU A 153 -7.47 11.48 8.54
C GLU A 153 -8.80 10.72 8.72
N ARG A 154 -9.54 10.52 7.61
CA ARG A 154 -10.79 9.76 7.64
C ARG A 154 -10.57 8.31 8.11
N ASN A 155 -9.50 7.67 7.65
CA ASN A 155 -9.16 6.31 8.06
C ASN A 155 -8.79 6.26 9.55
N PHE A 156 -8.08 7.26 10.05
CA PHE A 156 -7.76 7.36 11.47
C PHE A 156 -9.02 7.56 12.31
N GLN A 157 -9.94 8.43 11.88
CA GLN A 157 -11.22 8.63 12.56
C GLN A 157 -12.11 7.36 12.55
N LYS A 158 -12.11 6.58 11.44
CA LYS A 158 -12.80 5.28 11.40
C LYS A 158 -12.27 4.32 12.45
N LYS A 159 -10.93 4.24 12.62
CA LYS A 159 -10.27 3.40 13.63
C LYS A 159 -10.59 3.86 15.05
N ILE A 160 -10.59 5.18 15.31
CA ILE A 160 -11.01 5.73 16.60
C ILE A 160 -12.45 5.31 16.88
N LYS A 161 -13.34 5.47 15.90
CA LYS A 161 -14.75 5.08 16.06
C LYS A 161 -14.88 3.59 16.37
N GLU A 162 -14.15 2.72 15.72
CA GLU A 162 -14.16 1.28 15.98
C GLU A 162 -13.83 0.97 17.46
N LEU A 163 -12.79 1.60 18.01
CA LEU A 163 -12.40 1.43 19.41
C LEU A 163 -13.41 2.04 20.38
N THR A 164 -13.99 3.20 20.03
CA THR A 164 -15.02 3.81 20.89
C THR A 164 -16.33 3.01 20.89
N ASP A 165 -16.71 2.37 19.78
CA ASP A 165 -17.85 1.47 19.71
C ASP A 165 -17.63 0.20 20.58
N MET A 166 -16.37 -0.14 20.91
CA MET A 166 -16.00 -1.19 21.87
C MET A 166 -16.01 -0.73 23.33
N GLY A 167 -16.27 0.56 23.60
CA GLY A 167 -16.43 1.13 24.94
C GLY A 167 -15.22 1.90 25.47
N PHE A 168 -14.17 2.11 24.69
CA PHE A 168 -13.05 2.96 25.06
C PHE A 168 -13.38 4.44 24.82
N THR A 169 -12.77 5.35 25.58
CA THR A 169 -12.91 6.77 25.32
C THR A 169 -12.13 7.17 24.06
N GLU A 170 -12.54 8.26 23.40
CA GLU A 170 -11.85 8.78 22.21
C GLU A 170 -10.36 9.06 22.47
N GLN A 171 -10.03 9.61 23.66
CA GLN A 171 -8.63 9.87 24.03
C GLN A 171 -7.83 8.56 24.17
N GLN A 172 -8.41 7.54 24.84
CA GLN A 172 -7.76 6.22 24.95
C GLN A 172 -7.54 5.58 23.58
N ALA A 173 -8.55 5.64 22.69
CA ALA A 173 -8.47 5.12 21.34
C ALA A 173 -7.37 5.80 20.53
N ARG A 174 -7.33 7.13 20.56
CA ARG A 174 -6.30 7.94 19.88
C ARG A 174 -4.90 7.61 20.37
N ASP A 175 -4.66 7.66 21.67
CA ASP A 175 -3.36 7.38 22.28
C ASP A 175 -2.87 5.95 21.97
N ALA A 176 -3.78 4.98 22.01
CA ALA A 176 -3.46 3.59 21.69
C ALA A 176 -3.10 3.39 20.22
N LEU A 177 -3.84 4.01 19.30
CA LEU A 177 -3.56 3.95 17.86
C LEU A 177 -2.22 4.62 17.52
N GLU A 178 -1.94 5.81 18.06
CA GLU A 178 -0.68 6.51 17.85
C GLU A 178 0.53 5.70 18.33
N LYS A 179 0.43 5.08 19.52
CA LYS A 179 1.49 4.23 20.09
C LYS A 179 1.72 2.93 19.31
N ASN A 180 0.70 2.44 18.60
CA ASN A 180 0.75 1.17 17.89
C ASN A 180 0.75 1.32 16.36
N ASN A 181 1.23 2.46 15.83
CA ASN A 181 1.31 2.75 14.39
C ASN A 181 -0.03 2.58 13.67
N GLU A 182 -1.11 2.97 14.31
CA GLU A 182 -2.49 2.86 13.84
C GLU A 182 -2.95 1.42 13.56
N ASP A 183 -2.32 0.42 14.15
CA ASP A 183 -2.74 -0.98 14.13
C ASP A 183 -3.82 -1.19 15.19
N VAL A 184 -5.04 -1.46 14.73
CA VAL A 184 -6.24 -1.58 15.62
C VAL A 184 -6.11 -2.77 16.55
N GLU A 185 -5.61 -3.92 16.08
CA GLU A 185 -5.46 -5.12 16.90
C GLU A 185 -4.43 -4.91 18.02
N LYS A 186 -3.29 -4.28 17.69
CA LYS A 186 -2.28 -3.94 18.70
C LYS A 186 -2.77 -2.87 19.67
N ALA A 187 -3.56 -1.90 19.18
CA ALA A 187 -4.19 -0.89 20.02
C ALA A 187 -5.19 -1.51 21.01
N ILE A 188 -6.02 -2.47 20.57
CA ILE A 188 -6.92 -3.23 21.45
C ILE A 188 -6.12 -3.97 22.52
N ASN A 189 -5.09 -4.74 22.12
CA ASN A 189 -4.25 -5.48 23.06
C ASN A 189 -3.57 -4.56 24.08
N TYR A 190 -3.13 -3.38 23.64
CA TYR A 190 -2.57 -2.36 24.54
C TYR A 190 -3.63 -1.83 25.54
N LEU A 191 -4.85 -1.59 25.10
CA LEU A 191 -5.94 -1.07 25.95
C LEU A 191 -6.47 -2.09 26.95
N VAL A 192 -6.53 -3.37 26.58
CA VAL A 192 -7.04 -4.46 27.43
C VAL A 192 -5.97 -4.95 28.40
N GLY A 193 -4.70 -4.84 28.06
CA GLY A 193 -3.58 -5.24 28.89
C GLY A 193 -3.02 -4.14 29.81
N ALA A 194 -3.61 -2.95 29.81
CA ALA A 194 -3.22 -1.80 30.61
C ALA A 194 -3.93 -1.74 31.97
#